data_be6f58c48ec8208638c0c24fe51d2028
#
_entry.id   be6f58c48ec8208638c0c24fe51d2028
#
_cell.length_a   1.000
_cell.length_b   1.000
_cell.length_c   1.000
_cell.angle_alpha   90.00
_cell.angle_beta   90.00
_cell.angle_gamma   90.00
#
_symmetry.space_group_name_H-M   'P 1'
#
loop_
_entity.id
_entity.type
_entity.pdbx_description
1 polymer ?
#
loop_
_entity_poly.entity_id
_entity_poly.type
_entity_poly.pdbx_seq_one_letter_code
_entity_poly.pdbx_strand_id
1 'polypeptide(L)'
;MISDIKYWFRSLFKVWVNEYKLVGKDLGVMLFFFALPLMYPIVYTLIYNPEVVENVAMVVVDNSRTTDSRELVRMINASQYTEVVDYTIDLNEARTMMKERKCYGILVIPEDYARRLGRNEQAVLPIYCDMSLMLRYRSIMFAMTDISLQLGSDIRTEDINESPVAFMSDAVGSTVETDAFFEGDTSQGFASFIMPGVIILIIQQSLILGVLMLNGGACERRRRNGGY
;
A
#
# COMPACT_ATOMS: atom_id res chain seq x y z
N MET A 1 49.84 26.89 -5.23
CA MET A 1 48.37 26.66 -5.38
C MET A 1 48.03 25.28 -5.95
N ILE A 2 48.50 24.85 -7.13
CA ILE A 2 48.22 23.51 -7.69
C ILE A 2 48.93 22.39 -6.91
N SER A 3 50.11 22.58 -6.41
CA SER A 3 50.88 21.66 -5.56
C SER A 3 50.18 21.43 -4.22
N ASP A 4 49.62 22.49 -3.64
CA ASP A 4 48.96 22.43 -2.32
C ASP A 4 47.64 21.69 -2.40
N ILE A 5 46.90 21.85 -3.51
CA ILE A 5 45.66 21.10 -3.79
C ILE A 5 46.00 19.61 -3.96
N LYS A 6 47.05 19.26 -4.66
CA LYS A 6 47.46 17.87 -4.86
C LYS A 6 47.93 17.20 -3.54
N TYR A 7 48.62 17.95 -2.69
CA TYR A 7 49.03 17.50 -1.36
C TYR A 7 47.82 17.30 -0.45
N TRP A 8 46.86 18.23 -0.49
CA TRP A 8 45.59 18.15 0.27
C TRP A 8 44.77 16.91 -0.12
N PHE A 9 44.58 16.67 -1.42
CA PHE A 9 43.86 15.48 -1.90
C PHE A 9 44.58 14.18 -1.51
N ARG A 10 45.89 14.14 -1.58
CA ARG A 10 46.67 12.96 -1.19
C ARG A 10 46.62 12.69 0.32
N SER A 11 46.61 13.73 1.11
CA SER A 11 46.45 13.65 2.57
C SER A 11 45.06 13.16 2.93
N LEU A 12 44.03 13.72 2.31
CA LEU A 12 42.64 13.34 2.49
C LEU A 12 42.39 11.87 2.12
N PHE A 13 42.95 11.43 1.00
CA PHE A 13 42.86 10.03 0.57
C PHE A 13 43.59 9.07 1.54
N LYS A 14 44.72 9.45 2.10
CA LYS A 14 45.42 8.64 3.12
C LYS A 14 44.59 8.52 4.40
N VAL A 15 44.00 9.60 4.86
CA VAL A 15 43.10 9.57 6.03
C VAL A 15 41.92 8.66 5.74
N TRP A 16 41.28 8.83 4.59
CA TRP A 16 40.12 8.02 4.18
C TRP A 16 40.44 6.51 4.15
N VAL A 17 41.53 6.10 3.52
CA VAL A 17 41.96 4.70 3.47
C VAL A 17 42.28 4.16 4.88
N ASN A 18 42.82 4.98 5.75
CA ASN A 18 43.16 4.57 7.11
C ASN A 18 41.90 4.37 7.96
N GLU A 19 40.92 5.26 7.85
CA GLU A 19 39.61 5.13 8.49
C GLU A 19 38.86 3.89 7.96
N TYR A 20 38.93 3.62 6.66
CA TYR A 20 38.30 2.42 6.08
C TYR A 20 38.90 1.11 6.62
N LYS A 21 40.24 1.10 6.84
CA LYS A 21 40.92 -0.03 7.49
C LYS A 21 40.52 -0.21 8.96
N LEU A 22 40.26 0.88 9.67
CA LEU A 22 39.78 0.84 11.04
C LEU A 22 38.33 0.28 11.11
N VAL A 23 37.48 0.69 10.22
CA VAL A 23 36.10 0.14 10.07
C VAL A 23 36.15 -1.38 9.85
N GLY A 24 37.03 -1.85 8.94
CA GLY A 24 37.15 -3.28 8.63
C GLY A 24 37.75 -4.15 9.76
N LYS A 25 38.37 -3.54 10.78
CA LYS A 25 38.92 -4.25 11.94
C LYS A 25 37.94 -4.39 13.11
N ASP A 26 36.89 -3.60 13.12
CA ASP A 26 35.91 -3.59 14.19
C ASP A 26 34.61 -4.26 13.70
N LEU A 27 34.34 -5.47 14.21
CA LEU A 27 33.19 -6.28 13.82
C LEU A 27 31.87 -5.56 14.09
N GLY A 28 31.79 -4.79 15.18
CA GLY A 28 30.59 -4.04 15.54
C GLY A 28 30.32 -2.92 14.53
N VAL A 29 31.35 -2.20 14.15
CA VAL A 29 31.26 -1.12 13.15
C VAL A 29 30.89 -1.69 11.78
N MET A 30 31.52 -2.81 11.37
CA MET A 30 31.18 -3.51 10.13
C MET A 30 29.71 -3.93 10.06
N LEU A 31 29.18 -4.42 11.18
CA LEU A 31 27.78 -4.82 11.28
C LEU A 31 26.82 -3.62 11.03
N PHE A 32 27.12 -2.47 11.65
CA PHE A 32 26.26 -1.29 11.51
C PHE A 32 26.41 -0.60 10.14
N PHE A 33 27.59 -0.60 9.53
CA PHE A 33 27.80 0.06 8.23
C PHE A 33 27.36 -0.78 7.04
N PHE A 34 27.47 -2.10 7.12
CA PHE A 34 27.23 -2.98 5.98
C PHE A 34 26.10 -3.99 6.21
N ALA A 35 26.16 -4.75 7.31
CA ALA A 35 25.18 -5.82 7.52
C ALA A 35 23.78 -5.27 7.75
N LEU A 36 23.62 -4.24 8.56
CA LEU A 36 22.35 -3.68 8.93
C LEU A 36 21.63 -3.01 7.74
N PRO A 37 22.27 -2.10 6.98
CA PRO A 37 21.64 -1.50 5.80
C PRO A 37 21.30 -2.51 4.69
N LEU A 38 22.05 -3.62 4.60
CA LEU A 38 21.79 -4.67 3.61
C LEU A 38 20.66 -5.62 4.06
N MET A 39 20.65 -6.01 5.34
CA MET A 39 19.70 -6.97 5.89
C MET A 39 18.30 -6.37 6.07
N TYR A 40 18.19 -5.10 6.48
CA TYR A 40 16.90 -4.48 6.74
C TYR A 40 15.96 -4.46 5.52
N PRO A 41 16.39 -4.03 4.32
CA PRO A 41 15.53 -4.07 3.14
C PRO A 41 15.02 -5.49 2.84
N ILE A 42 15.88 -6.50 2.99
CA ILE A 42 15.50 -7.90 2.75
C ILE A 42 14.44 -8.35 3.76
N VAL A 43 14.69 -8.10 5.06
CA VAL A 43 13.76 -8.49 6.13
C VAL A 43 12.43 -7.77 6.00
N TYR A 44 12.46 -6.45 5.72
CA TYR A 44 11.23 -5.69 5.51
C TYR A 44 10.45 -6.15 4.29
N THR A 45 11.12 -6.44 3.18
CA THR A 45 10.45 -6.98 1.99
C THR A 45 9.79 -8.32 2.28
N LEU A 46 10.43 -9.19 3.07
CA LEU A 46 9.85 -10.48 3.45
C LEU A 46 8.65 -10.34 4.40
N ILE A 47 8.71 -9.38 5.34
CA ILE A 47 7.62 -9.14 6.31
C ILE A 47 6.41 -8.48 5.64
N TYR A 48 6.65 -7.53 4.73
CA TYR A 48 5.59 -6.76 4.06
C TYR A 48 5.24 -7.29 2.68
N ASN A 49 5.70 -8.49 2.31
CA ASN A 49 5.40 -9.12 1.02
C ASN A 49 3.89 -9.31 0.76
N PRO A 50 3.02 -9.65 1.74
CA PRO A 50 1.60 -9.52 1.56
C PRO A 50 1.20 -8.03 1.68
N GLU A 51 1.37 -7.29 0.58
CA GLU A 51 1.14 -5.84 0.53
C GLU A 51 -0.33 -5.44 0.67
N VAL A 52 -1.23 -6.39 0.50
CA VAL A 52 -2.68 -6.21 0.54
C VAL A 52 -3.27 -7.18 1.56
N VAL A 53 -4.15 -6.66 2.40
CA VAL A 53 -4.91 -7.51 3.32
C VAL A 53 -6.01 -8.20 2.52
N GLU A 54 -5.97 -9.52 2.47
CA GLU A 54 -6.98 -10.36 1.82
C GLU A 54 -8.12 -10.67 2.79
N ASN A 55 -9.29 -11.03 2.24
CA ASN A 55 -10.47 -11.47 2.97
C ASN A 55 -10.91 -10.49 4.08
N VAL A 56 -11.02 -9.21 3.73
CA VAL A 56 -11.52 -8.21 4.69
C VAL A 56 -13.02 -8.42 4.90
N ALA A 57 -13.40 -8.69 6.16
CA ALA A 57 -14.77 -8.94 6.55
C ALA A 57 -15.67 -7.72 6.25
N MET A 58 -16.71 -7.93 5.43
CA MET A 58 -17.72 -6.95 5.06
C MET A 58 -19.12 -7.46 5.39
N VAL A 59 -20.03 -6.53 5.69
CA VAL A 59 -21.46 -6.79 5.84
C VAL A 59 -22.19 -6.09 4.71
N VAL A 60 -23.15 -6.77 4.12
CA VAL A 60 -23.99 -6.21 3.05
C VAL A 60 -25.40 -5.92 3.59
N VAL A 61 -25.85 -4.68 3.39
CA VAL A 61 -27.22 -4.24 3.64
C VAL A 61 -27.94 -4.21 2.31
N ASP A 62 -28.67 -5.29 1.96
CA ASP A 62 -29.35 -5.40 0.67
C ASP A 62 -30.83 -5.02 0.80
N ASN A 63 -31.17 -3.78 0.39
CA ASN A 63 -32.56 -3.29 0.33
C ASN A 63 -33.22 -3.59 -1.02
N SER A 64 -32.45 -3.89 -2.06
CA SER A 64 -32.95 -4.18 -3.41
C SER A 64 -33.55 -5.58 -3.54
N ARG A 65 -32.88 -6.60 -2.97
CA ARG A 65 -33.26 -8.02 -2.98
C ARG A 65 -33.54 -8.58 -4.38
N THR A 66 -32.87 -8.07 -5.38
CA THR A 66 -33.02 -8.46 -6.79
C THR A 66 -31.98 -9.50 -7.22
N THR A 67 -32.09 -9.96 -8.47
CA THR A 67 -31.08 -10.82 -9.07
C THR A 67 -29.73 -10.08 -9.21
N ASP A 68 -29.79 -8.82 -9.61
CA ASP A 68 -28.64 -7.96 -9.85
C ASP A 68 -27.90 -7.64 -8.55
N SER A 69 -28.65 -7.41 -7.44
CA SER A 69 -28.01 -7.22 -6.13
C SER A 69 -27.26 -8.48 -5.66
N ARG A 70 -27.83 -9.67 -5.91
CA ARG A 70 -27.18 -10.94 -5.57
C ARG A 70 -25.94 -11.20 -6.42
N GLU A 71 -25.95 -10.77 -7.67
CA GLU A 71 -24.79 -10.87 -8.55
C GLU A 71 -23.67 -9.95 -8.09
N LEU A 72 -23.96 -8.70 -7.79
CA LEU A 72 -23.01 -7.77 -7.18
C LEU A 72 -22.38 -8.37 -5.91
N VAL A 73 -23.18 -8.93 -5.02
CA VAL A 73 -22.68 -9.55 -3.79
C VAL A 73 -21.79 -10.77 -4.09
N ARG A 74 -22.13 -11.56 -5.11
CA ARG A 74 -21.25 -12.67 -5.55
C ARG A 74 -19.89 -12.17 -6.06
N MET A 75 -19.88 -11.10 -6.83
CA MET A 75 -18.65 -10.48 -7.31
C MET A 75 -17.79 -9.99 -6.13
N ILE A 76 -18.39 -9.35 -5.14
CA ILE A 76 -17.72 -8.89 -3.92
C ILE A 76 -17.11 -10.06 -3.15
N ASN A 77 -17.85 -11.13 -2.98
CA ASN A 77 -17.38 -12.32 -2.27
C ASN A 77 -16.36 -13.15 -3.07
N ALA A 78 -16.34 -13.00 -4.39
CA ALA A 78 -15.34 -13.62 -5.26
C ALA A 78 -14.04 -12.84 -5.33
N SER A 79 -14.02 -11.59 -4.88
CA SER A 79 -12.82 -10.76 -4.81
C SER A 79 -11.85 -11.33 -3.77
N GLN A 80 -10.56 -11.35 -4.10
CA GLN A 80 -9.52 -11.74 -3.13
C GLN A 80 -9.38 -10.77 -1.94
N TYR A 81 -9.91 -9.57 -2.07
CA TYR A 81 -9.74 -8.50 -1.07
C TYR A 81 -10.80 -8.51 0.02
N THR A 82 -12.00 -9.03 -0.28
CA THR A 82 -13.18 -8.91 0.59
C THR A 82 -13.88 -10.23 0.79
N GLU A 83 -14.42 -10.42 1.99
CA GLU A 83 -15.27 -11.56 2.36
C GLU A 83 -16.57 -11.06 2.96
N VAL A 84 -17.70 -11.48 2.41
CA VAL A 84 -19.02 -11.13 2.96
C VAL A 84 -19.35 -12.08 4.09
N VAL A 85 -19.29 -11.58 5.32
CA VAL A 85 -19.48 -12.38 6.54
C VAL A 85 -20.93 -12.45 6.99
N ASP A 86 -21.73 -11.43 6.65
CA ASP A 86 -23.14 -11.41 7.05
C ASP A 86 -23.98 -10.49 6.13
N TYR A 87 -25.31 -10.71 6.18
CA TYR A 87 -26.30 -9.97 5.42
C TYR A 87 -27.36 -9.43 6.39
N THR A 88 -27.63 -8.15 6.33
CA THR A 88 -28.68 -7.52 7.12
C THR A 88 -29.50 -6.56 6.27
N ILE A 89 -30.65 -6.13 6.80
CA ILE A 89 -31.51 -5.13 6.19
C ILE A 89 -31.40 -3.81 6.96
N ASP A 90 -30.94 -3.89 8.22
CA ASP A 90 -30.82 -2.73 9.10
C ASP A 90 -29.39 -2.23 9.15
N LEU A 91 -29.20 -1.00 8.68
CA LEU A 91 -27.90 -0.31 8.74
C LEU A 91 -27.39 -0.14 10.19
N ASN A 92 -28.29 -0.01 11.18
CA ASN A 92 -27.88 0.15 12.57
C ASN A 92 -27.31 -1.16 13.14
N GLU A 93 -27.86 -2.29 12.74
CA GLU A 93 -27.31 -3.61 13.05
C GLU A 93 -25.91 -3.77 12.46
N ALA A 94 -25.74 -3.47 11.16
CA ALA A 94 -24.44 -3.50 10.50
C ALA A 94 -23.41 -2.58 11.19
N ARG A 95 -23.82 -1.38 11.59
CA ARG A 95 -22.97 -0.47 12.36
C ARG A 95 -22.57 -1.02 13.74
N THR A 96 -23.47 -1.76 14.37
CA THR A 96 -23.17 -2.41 15.65
C THR A 96 -22.12 -3.50 15.46
N MET A 97 -22.26 -4.31 14.40
CA MET A 97 -21.25 -5.32 14.03
C MET A 97 -19.89 -4.68 13.74
N MET A 98 -19.84 -3.53 13.10
CA MET A 98 -18.59 -2.79 12.87
C MET A 98 -17.99 -2.28 14.18
N LYS A 99 -18.79 -1.78 15.12
CA LYS A 99 -18.30 -1.37 16.47
C LYS A 99 -17.75 -2.56 17.26
N GLU A 100 -18.33 -3.72 17.11
CA GLU A 100 -17.89 -4.97 17.70
C GLU A 100 -16.68 -5.60 16.98
N ARG A 101 -16.16 -4.95 15.91
CA ARG A 101 -15.06 -5.42 15.05
C ARG A 101 -15.30 -6.76 14.37
N LYS A 102 -16.56 -7.12 14.14
CA LYS A 102 -16.96 -8.29 13.36
C LYS A 102 -16.82 -8.04 11.86
N CYS A 103 -16.96 -6.78 11.42
CA CYS A 103 -16.71 -6.34 10.06
C CYS A 103 -15.96 -5.02 10.03
N TYR A 104 -15.36 -4.71 8.89
CA TYR A 104 -14.57 -3.48 8.66
C TYR A 104 -15.13 -2.62 7.54
N GLY A 105 -16.10 -3.15 6.80
CA GLY A 105 -16.84 -2.45 5.78
C GLY A 105 -18.31 -2.83 5.76
N ILE A 106 -19.16 -1.88 5.39
CA ILE A 106 -20.59 -2.08 5.18
C ILE A 106 -20.92 -1.55 3.81
N LEU A 107 -21.45 -2.40 2.94
CA LEU A 107 -22.00 -1.99 1.66
C LEU A 107 -23.51 -1.88 1.77
N VAL A 108 -24.07 -0.76 1.32
CA VAL A 108 -25.52 -0.58 1.25
C VAL A 108 -25.97 -0.60 -0.21
N ILE A 109 -26.85 -1.55 -0.55
CA ILE A 109 -27.49 -1.62 -1.86
C ILE A 109 -28.87 -0.99 -1.75
N PRO A 110 -29.13 0.15 -2.42
CA PRO A 110 -30.43 0.83 -2.33
C PRO A 110 -31.53 0.07 -3.06
N GLU A 111 -32.80 0.32 -2.69
CA GLU A 111 -33.95 -0.32 -3.29
C GLU A 111 -34.10 -0.08 -4.81
N ASP A 112 -33.60 1.08 -5.28
CA ASP A 112 -33.67 1.47 -6.68
C ASP A 112 -32.52 0.99 -7.54
N TYR A 113 -31.59 0.19 -6.98
CA TYR A 113 -30.39 -0.29 -7.65
C TYR A 113 -30.69 -0.99 -8.99
N ALA A 114 -31.50 -2.04 -8.99
CA ALA A 114 -31.82 -2.80 -10.20
C ALA A 114 -32.59 -1.96 -11.23
N ARG A 115 -33.48 -1.07 -10.76
CA ARG A 115 -34.24 -0.18 -11.65
C ARG A 115 -33.31 0.82 -12.37
N ARG A 116 -32.31 1.37 -11.67
CA ARG A 116 -31.33 2.28 -12.26
C ARG A 116 -30.45 1.54 -13.25
N LEU A 117 -29.99 0.36 -12.85
CA LEU A 117 -29.17 -0.48 -13.72
C LEU A 117 -29.85 -0.81 -15.02
N GLY A 118 -31.14 -1.25 -14.98
CA GLY A 118 -31.93 -1.56 -16.17
C GLY A 118 -32.36 -0.35 -17.03
N ARG A 119 -32.05 0.88 -16.56
CA ARG A 119 -32.26 2.13 -17.32
C ARG A 119 -30.93 2.74 -17.80
N ASN A 120 -29.83 2.07 -17.59
CA ASN A 120 -28.47 2.60 -17.81
C ASN A 120 -28.21 3.92 -17.05
N GLU A 121 -28.87 4.10 -15.89
CA GLU A 121 -28.66 5.23 -15.01
C GLU A 121 -27.57 4.89 -13.99
N GLN A 122 -26.81 5.89 -13.58
CA GLN A 122 -25.78 5.71 -12.55
C GLN A 122 -26.39 5.27 -11.21
N ALA A 123 -26.03 4.08 -10.74
CA ALA A 123 -26.40 3.58 -9.42
C ALA A 123 -25.30 3.95 -8.41
N VAL A 124 -25.68 4.62 -7.31
CA VAL A 124 -24.75 4.99 -6.24
C VAL A 124 -24.85 3.95 -5.13
N LEU A 125 -23.71 3.33 -4.79
CA LEU A 125 -23.59 2.33 -3.73
C LEU A 125 -22.85 2.95 -2.54
N PRO A 126 -23.54 3.34 -1.45
CA PRO A 126 -22.89 3.85 -0.25
C PRO A 126 -22.06 2.77 0.43
N ILE A 127 -20.80 3.10 0.75
CA ILE A 127 -19.87 2.23 1.47
C ILE A 127 -19.43 2.92 2.75
N TYR A 128 -19.57 2.25 3.87
CA TYR A 128 -19.05 2.70 5.17
C TYR A 128 -17.86 1.83 5.55
N CYS A 129 -16.71 2.45 5.81
CA CYS A 129 -15.48 1.76 6.13
C CYS A 129 -14.92 2.25 7.46
N ASP A 130 -14.33 1.33 8.22
CA ASP A 130 -13.54 1.68 9.40
C ASP A 130 -12.15 2.17 8.96
N MET A 131 -11.93 3.49 9.07
CA MET A 131 -10.67 4.13 8.69
C MET A 131 -9.56 4.00 9.74
N SER A 132 -9.84 3.40 10.89
CA SER A 132 -8.81 3.18 11.92
C SER A 132 -7.72 2.21 11.44
N LEU A 133 -8.05 1.34 10.48
CA LEU A 133 -7.16 0.36 9.88
C LEU A 133 -6.98 0.64 8.38
N MET A 134 -6.07 1.54 8.06
CA MET A 134 -5.80 2.04 6.70
C MET A 134 -5.64 0.92 5.65
N LEU A 135 -4.96 -0.16 5.98
CA LEU A 135 -4.73 -1.28 5.05
C LEU A 135 -6.04 -1.99 4.67
N ARG A 136 -6.95 -2.20 5.63
CA ARG A 136 -8.26 -2.83 5.36
C ARG A 136 -9.18 -1.93 4.56
N TYR A 137 -9.21 -0.64 4.90
CA TYR A 137 -9.92 0.36 4.10
C TYR A 137 -9.48 0.33 2.63
N ARG A 138 -8.15 0.29 2.41
CA ARG A 138 -7.57 0.25 1.07
C ARG A 138 -7.98 -1.00 0.29
N SER A 139 -7.96 -2.18 0.93
CA SER A 139 -8.41 -3.44 0.30
C SER A 139 -9.88 -3.36 -0.13
N ILE A 140 -10.75 -2.82 0.72
CA ILE A 140 -12.16 -2.62 0.39
C ILE A 140 -12.30 -1.69 -0.82
N MET A 141 -11.57 -0.57 -0.85
CA MET A 141 -11.62 0.37 -1.96
C MET A 141 -11.14 -0.24 -3.27
N PHE A 142 -10.09 -1.07 -3.25
CA PHE A 142 -9.63 -1.80 -4.43
C PHE A 142 -10.70 -2.78 -4.93
N ALA A 143 -11.28 -3.59 -4.04
CA ALA A 143 -12.36 -4.50 -4.42
C ALA A 143 -13.52 -3.76 -5.08
N MET A 144 -13.97 -2.65 -4.48
CA MET A 144 -15.09 -1.88 -5.00
C MET A 144 -14.78 -1.21 -6.34
N THR A 145 -13.56 -0.71 -6.52
CA THR A 145 -13.13 -0.11 -7.78
C THR A 145 -13.08 -1.17 -8.89
N ASP A 146 -12.47 -2.32 -8.62
CA ASP A 146 -12.37 -3.42 -9.58
C ASP A 146 -13.75 -3.93 -10.01
N ILE A 147 -14.65 -4.17 -9.04
CA ILE A 147 -16.03 -4.59 -9.31
C ILE A 147 -16.81 -3.54 -10.09
N SER A 148 -16.63 -2.25 -9.78
CA SER A 148 -17.29 -1.18 -10.54
C SER A 148 -16.86 -1.14 -11.99
N LEU A 149 -15.55 -1.38 -12.26
CA LEU A 149 -15.02 -1.44 -13.61
C LEU A 149 -15.53 -2.68 -14.36
N GLN A 150 -15.56 -3.84 -13.71
CA GLN A 150 -16.10 -5.08 -14.29
C GLN A 150 -17.59 -4.91 -14.63
N LEU A 151 -18.38 -4.46 -13.68
CA LEU A 151 -19.84 -4.24 -13.90
C LEU A 151 -20.09 -3.25 -15.04
N GLY A 152 -19.32 -2.16 -15.11
CA GLY A 152 -19.40 -1.19 -16.19
C GLY A 152 -19.03 -1.78 -17.56
N SER A 153 -18.06 -2.71 -17.60
CA SER A 153 -17.67 -3.40 -18.85
C SER A 153 -18.73 -4.41 -19.30
N ASP A 154 -19.34 -5.12 -18.37
CA ASP A 154 -20.35 -6.13 -18.67
C ASP A 154 -21.63 -5.49 -19.22
N ILE A 155 -22.09 -4.39 -18.63
CA ILE A 155 -23.24 -3.62 -19.12
C ILE A 155 -22.98 -3.10 -20.54
N ARG A 156 -21.79 -2.56 -20.81
CA ARG A 156 -21.43 -2.09 -22.17
C ARG A 156 -21.41 -3.23 -23.20
N THR A 157 -20.97 -4.41 -22.81
CA THR A 157 -20.92 -5.56 -23.71
C THR A 157 -22.30 -6.10 -24.04
N GLU A 158 -23.22 -6.07 -23.10
CA GLU A 158 -24.62 -6.42 -23.33
C GLU A 158 -25.31 -5.41 -24.26
N ASP A 159 -25.13 -4.12 -24.04
CA ASP A 159 -25.68 -3.05 -24.88
C ASP A 159 -25.18 -3.11 -26.33
N ILE A 160 -23.88 -3.42 -26.54
CA ILE A 160 -23.27 -3.59 -27.88
C ILE A 160 -23.89 -4.79 -28.61
N ASN A 161 -24.19 -5.87 -27.90
CA ASN A 161 -24.77 -7.06 -28.47
C ASN A 161 -26.27 -6.86 -28.85
N GLU A 162 -26.99 -6.04 -28.09
CA GLU A 162 -28.43 -5.79 -28.33
C GLU A 162 -28.66 -4.69 -29.38
N SER A 163 -27.82 -3.71 -29.51
CA SER A 163 -28.01 -2.58 -30.44
C SER A 163 -26.68 -1.95 -30.90
N PRO A 164 -26.07 -2.44 -31.98
CA PRO A 164 -24.84 -1.88 -32.53
C PRO A 164 -24.91 -0.41 -32.95
N VAL A 165 -26.13 0.12 -33.18
CA VAL A 165 -26.35 1.51 -33.62
C VAL A 165 -26.41 2.49 -32.45
N ALA A 166 -26.79 2.04 -31.25
CA ALA A 166 -26.85 2.88 -30.06
C ALA A 166 -25.44 3.32 -29.57
N PHE A 167 -24.43 2.51 -29.86
CA PHE A 167 -23.02 2.79 -29.52
C PHE A 167 -22.49 4.11 -30.11
N MET A 168 -23.01 4.53 -31.27
CA MET A 168 -22.53 5.79 -31.90
C MET A 168 -23.19 7.05 -31.33
N SER A 169 -24.34 6.94 -30.65
CA SER A 169 -25.05 8.08 -30.07
C SER A 169 -24.70 8.32 -28.59
N ASP A 170 -24.39 7.28 -27.84
CA ASP A 170 -24.07 7.34 -26.41
C ASP A 170 -22.58 7.59 -26.10
N ALA A 171 -21.73 7.68 -27.12
CA ALA A 171 -20.33 8.11 -26.95
C ALA A 171 -20.17 9.53 -26.35
N VAL A 172 -21.29 10.25 -26.14
CA VAL A 172 -21.33 11.61 -25.60
C VAL A 172 -21.78 11.68 -24.12
N GLY A 173 -22.36 10.62 -23.59
CA GLY A 173 -22.77 10.53 -22.19
C GLY A 173 -21.79 9.71 -21.35
N SER A 174 -20.58 10.22 -21.16
CA SER A 174 -19.54 9.51 -20.43
C SER A 174 -19.92 9.22 -19.00
N THR A 175 -20.13 7.95 -18.70
CA THR A 175 -19.67 7.38 -17.44
C THR A 175 -18.29 7.93 -17.17
N VAL A 176 -18.04 8.56 -16.04
CA VAL A 176 -16.72 9.05 -15.65
C VAL A 176 -15.78 7.85 -15.65
N GLU A 177 -15.06 7.67 -16.76
CA GLU A 177 -13.98 6.72 -16.88
C GLU A 177 -12.84 7.29 -16.05
N THR A 178 -12.68 6.80 -14.86
CA THR A 178 -11.50 7.12 -14.05
C THR A 178 -10.36 6.29 -14.62
N ASP A 179 -9.76 6.77 -15.70
CA ASP A 179 -8.48 6.28 -16.18
C ASP A 179 -7.43 6.66 -15.14
N ALA A 180 -7.29 5.84 -14.13
CA ALA A 180 -6.20 5.96 -13.18
C ALA A 180 -4.94 5.38 -13.85
N PHE A 181 -4.22 6.24 -14.58
CA PHE A 181 -2.88 5.92 -15.02
C PHE A 181 -1.95 5.94 -13.82
N PHE A 182 -1.64 4.78 -13.31
CA PHE A 182 -0.61 4.63 -12.28
C PHE A 182 0.77 4.72 -12.94
N GLU A 183 1.35 5.92 -13.00
CA GLU A 183 2.76 6.10 -13.33
C GLU A 183 3.60 5.65 -12.13
N GLY A 184 4.18 4.45 -12.20
CA GLY A 184 5.04 3.91 -11.17
C GLY A 184 4.63 2.51 -10.74
N ASP A 185 4.47 2.31 -9.45
CA ASP A 185 4.15 1.01 -8.88
C ASP A 185 2.66 0.67 -9.07
N THR A 186 2.37 -0.30 -9.93
CA THR A 186 1.02 -0.78 -10.22
C THR A 186 0.38 -1.52 -9.05
N SER A 187 1.20 -2.03 -8.10
CA SER A 187 0.70 -2.73 -6.90
C SER A 187 0.14 -1.77 -5.86
N GLN A 188 0.52 -0.47 -5.92
CA GLN A 188 0.20 0.54 -4.91
C GLN A 188 0.44 0.07 -3.47
N GLY A 189 1.41 -0.82 -3.29
CA GLY A 189 1.71 -1.49 -2.05
C GLY A 189 2.14 -0.52 -0.95
N PHE A 190 1.79 -0.86 0.29
CA PHE A 190 2.26 -0.12 1.47
C PHE A 190 3.79 -0.17 1.57
N ALA A 191 4.40 -1.30 1.19
CA ALA A 191 5.84 -1.47 1.14
C ALA A 191 6.49 -0.47 0.18
N SER A 192 5.98 -0.35 -1.04
CA SER A 192 6.53 0.56 -2.06
C SER A 192 6.53 2.02 -1.63
N PHE A 193 5.53 2.44 -0.85
CA PHE A 193 5.45 3.80 -0.32
C PHE A 193 6.40 4.02 0.86
N ILE A 194 6.46 3.10 1.81
CA ILE A 194 7.22 3.27 3.08
C ILE A 194 8.69 2.88 2.91
N MET A 195 9.02 1.86 2.10
CA MET A 195 10.38 1.34 1.98
C MET A 195 11.44 2.39 1.66
N PRO A 196 11.25 3.32 0.72
CA PRO A 196 12.25 4.36 0.45
C PRO A 196 12.56 5.21 1.68
N GLY A 197 11.55 5.61 2.45
CA GLY A 197 11.71 6.39 3.67
C GLY A 197 12.42 5.61 4.78
N VAL A 198 12.05 4.35 4.98
CA VAL A 198 12.66 3.47 5.97
C VAL A 198 14.13 3.19 5.63
N ILE A 199 14.47 2.95 4.36
CA ILE A 199 15.85 2.72 3.93
C ILE A 199 16.72 3.95 4.23
N ILE A 200 16.25 5.16 3.91
CA ILE A 200 16.97 6.40 4.20
C ILE A 200 17.21 6.55 5.71
N LEU A 201 16.19 6.29 6.51
CA LEU A 201 16.27 6.37 7.97
C LEU A 201 17.26 5.35 8.55
N ILE A 202 17.27 4.11 8.03
CA ILE A 202 18.20 3.06 8.45
C ILE A 202 19.63 3.43 8.09
N ILE A 203 19.89 3.93 6.89
CA ILE A 203 21.21 4.39 6.45
C ILE A 203 21.68 5.51 7.38
N GLN A 204 20.83 6.49 7.67
CA GLN A 204 21.15 7.60 8.55
C GLN A 204 21.50 7.13 9.97
N GLN A 205 20.67 6.26 10.56
CA GLN A 205 20.92 5.72 11.89
C GLN A 205 22.19 4.85 11.94
N SER A 206 22.40 4.00 10.95
CA SER A 206 23.56 3.14 10.86
C SER A 206 24.85 3.95 10.77
N LEU A 207 24.81 5.03 10.00
CA LEU A 207 25.97 5.93 9.85
C LEU A 207 26.29 6.65 11.17
N ILE A 208 25.29 7.18 11.86
CA ILE A 208 25.46 7.85 13.16
C ILE A 208 26.04 6.88 14.19
N LEU A 209 25.44 5.69 14.33
CA LEU A 209 25.88 4.67 15.28
C LEU A 209 27.29 4.19 14.96
N GLY A 210 27.60 3.93 13.69
CA GLY A 210 28.91 3.50 13.25
C GLY A 210 30.00 4.54 13.57
N VAL A 211 29.74 5.83 13.33
CA VAL A 211 30.67 6.93 13.67
C VAL A 211 30.87 7.03 15.19
N LEU A 212 29.80 6.93 15.97
CA LEU A 212 29.88 6.96 17.43
C LEU A 212 30.69 5.78 17.98
N MET A 213 30.52 4.57 17.45
CA MET A 213 31.28 3.39 17.84
C MET A 213 32.77 3.53 17.50
N LEU A 214 33.09 4.05 16.30
CA LEU A 214 34.49 4.32 15.91
C LEU A 214 35.16 5.30 16.87
N ASN A 215 34.49 6.40 17.19
CA ASN A 215 35.00 7.41 18.11
C ASN A 215 35.13 6.86 19.55
N GLY A 216 34.13 6.13 20.02
CA GLY A 216 34.16 5.46 21.33
C GLY A 216 35.31 4.48 21.44
N GLY A 217 35.49 3.61 20.46
CA GLY A 217 36.59 2.66 20.40
C GLY A 217 37.98 3.32 20.30
N ALA A 218 38.05 4.46 19.62
CA ALA A 218 39.32 5.26 19.58
C ALA A 218 39.62 5.87 20.94
N CYS A 219 38.63 6.40 21.65
CA CYS A 219 38.79 6.94 23.00
C CYS A 219 39.20 5.88 24.00
N GLU A 220 38.60 4.69 23.95
CA GLU A 220 38.91 3.56 24.82
C GLU A 220 40.36 3.06 24.58
N ARG A 221 40.78 2.94 23.33
CA ARG A 221 42.18 2.58 22.97
C ARG A 221 43.18 3.62 23.50
N ARG A 222 42.89 4.91 23.40
CA ARG A 222 43.75 5.95 24.00
C ARG A 222 43.85 5.81 25.50
N ARG A 223 42.73 5.62 26.19
CA ARG A 223 42.68 5.44 27.66
C ARG A 223 43.47 4.18 28.09
N ARG A 224 43.35 3.07 27.36
CA ARG A 224 44.09 1.83 27.67
C ARG A 224 45.61 1.95 27.44
N ASN A 225 46.04 2.77 26.49
CA ASN A 225 47.46 3.01 26.18
C ASN A 225 48.10 4.13 27.03
N GLY A 226 47.43 4.58 28.10
CA GLY A 226 47.98 5.59 29.04
C GLY A 226 48.07 7.00 28.50
N GLY A 227 47.36 7.31 27.43
CA GLY A 227 47.24 8.68 26.90
C GLY A 227 46.05 9.41 27.52
N TYR A 228 46.32 10.47 28.30
CA TYR A 228 45.37 11.49 28.67
C TYR A 228 45.05 12.37 27.48
#